data_12cbdc7183147916ff852250c1232322
#
_entry.id   12cbdc7183147916ff852250c1232322
#
_cell.length_a   1.000
_cell.length_b   1.000
_cell.length_c   1.000
_cell.angle_alpha   90.00
_cell.angle_beta   90.00
_cell.angle_gamma   90.00
#
_symmetry.space_group_name_H-M   'P 1'
#
loop_
_entity.id
_entity.type
_entity.pdbx_description
1 polymer ?
#
loop_
_entity_poly.entity_id
_entity_poly.type
_entity_poly.pdbx_seq_one_letter_code
_entity_poly.pdbx_strand_id
1 'polypeptide(L)'
;DKLSSHLEQWRPDQLVILGDVLYHGPRNPLRPDYAPVDVCNWLNRHKKMIVAVRGNCDSEVDQAMLEFPLMADYSTLLVDGYKFFLTHGHHYHPGHFPPMGSGEILSYGHTHIPHLAVVAENLVAFNPGSLSLPKASMPASFGRYEDGTLCVVNLDSGQEMMRLDLELEKSKWV
;
A
#
# COMPACT_ATOMS: atom_id res chain seq x y z
N ASP A 1 -16.96 -2.11 0.36
CA ASP A 1 -17.86 -1.06 0.54
C ASP A 1 -17.29 0.36 0.65
N LYS A 2 -16.60 0.80 1.74
CA LYS A 2 -16.04 2.17 1.79
C LYS A 2 -14.97 2.40 0.72
N LEU A 3 -14.03 1.46 0.56
CA LEU A 3 -13.03 1.56 -0.49
C LEU A 3 -13.65 1.57 -1.90
N SER A 4 -14.72 0.78 -2.12
CA SER A 4 -15.43 0.77 -3.40
C SER A 4 -15.92 2.16 -3.81
N SER A 5 -16.49 2.91 -2.87
CA SER A 5 -16.97 4.29 -3.14
C SER A 5 -15.82 5.21 -3.58
N HIS A 6 -14.64 5.09 -2.97
CA HIS A 6 -13.46 5.84 -3.40
C HIS A 6 -12.96 5.42 -4.78
N LEU A 7 -12.95 4.10 -5.09
CA LEU A 7 -12.55 3.61 -6.42
C LEU A 7 -13.52 4.07 -7.51
N GLU A 8 -14.82 4.10 -7.25
CA GLU A 8 -15.84 4.61 -8.18
C GLU A 8 -15.66 6.11 -8.44
N GLN A 9 -15.31 6.87 -7.41
CA GLN A 9 -15.08 8.30 -7.49
C GLN A 9 -13.80 8.65 -8.28
N TRP A 10 -12.68 7.99 -7.96
CA TRP A 10 -11.36 8.35 -8.51
C TRP A 10 -10.95 7.55 -9.74
N ARG A 11 -11.56 6.39 -9.98
CA ARG A 11 -11.31 5.51 -11.13
C ARG A 11 -9.81 5.29 -11.38
N PRO A 12 -9.05 4.78 -10.41
CA PRO A 12 -7.62 4.60 -10.58
C PRO A 12 -7.32 3.58 -11.67
N ASP A 13 -6.19 3.76 -12.36
CA ASP A 13 -5.68 2.82 -13.36
C ASP A 13 -5.16 1.53 -12.71
N GLN A 14 -4.62 1.64 -11.50
CA GLN A 14 -4.05 0.52 -10.77
C GLN A 14 -4.40 0.55 -9.28
N LEU A 15 -4.53 -0.63 -8.71
CA LEU A 15 -4.69 -0.89 -7.28
C LEU A 15 -3.47 -1.66 -6.77
N VAL A 16 -2.67 -1.02 -5.93
CA VAL A 16 -1.50 -1.64 -5.32
C VAL A 16 -1.85 -2.24 -3.97
N ILE A 17 -1.49 -3.50 -3.75
CA ILE A 17 -1.71 -4.22 -2.49
C ILE A 17 -0.35 -4.60 -1.89
N LEU A 18 -0.09 -4.13 -0.69
CA LEU A 18 1.19 -4.32 -0.01
C LEU A 18 1.19 -5.52 0.97
N GLY A 19 0.38 -6.54 0.68
CA GLY A 19 0.36 -7.82 1.41
C GLY A 19 -0.57 -7.88 2.62
N ASP A 20 -0.60 -9.05 3.28
CA ASP A 20 -1.51 -9.43 4.37
C ASP A 20 -2.98 -9.24 3.95
N VAL A 21 -3.35 -9.89 2.84
CA VAL A 21 -4.58 -9.60 2.09
C VAL A 21 -5.81 -10.21 2.75
N LEU A 22 -5.78 -11.52 3.01
CA LEU A 22 -6.94 -12.26 3.52
C LEU A 22 -6.84 -12.58 5.01
N TYR A 23 -5.64 -12.55 5.58
CA TYR A 23 -5.39 -12.83 6.99
C TYR A 23 -4.43 -11.82 7.62
N HIS A 24 -4.69 -11.41 8.82
CA HIS A 24 -4.00 -10.36 9.55
C HIS A 24 -3.04 -10.88 10.63
N GLY A 25 -2.77 -12.18 10.64
CA GLY A 25 -1.83 -12.86 11.55
C GLY A 25 -2.43 -13.21 12.92
N PRO A 26 -1.86 -14.24 13.59
CA PRO A 26 -2.41 -14.81 14.81
C PRO A 26 -2.29 -13.89 16.04
N ARG A 27 -1.48 -12.82 15.95
CA ARG A 27 -1.29 -11.86 17.05
C ARG A 27 -2.37 -10.79 17.12
N ASN A 28 -3.16 -10.64 16.06
CA ASN A 28 -4.24 -9.67 16.01
C ASN A 28 -5.58 -10.36 16.26
N PRO A 29 -6.51 -9.73 16.99
CA PRO A 29 -7.84 -10.30 17.23
C PRO A 29 -8.64 -10.36 15.91
N LEU A 30 -9.45 -11.39 15.74
CA LEU A 30 -10.43 -11.43 14.67
C LEU A 30 -11.48 -10.35 14.89
N ARG A 31 -11.75 -9.55 13.88
CA ARG A 31 -12.80 -8.56 13.90
C ARG A 31 -14.18 -9.22 13.67
N PRO A 32 -15.25 -8.67 14.22
CA PRO A 32 -16.61 -9.19 13.95
C PRO A 32 -17.00 -9.17 12.46
N ASP A 33 -16.43 -8.26 11.68
CA ASP A 33 -16.64 -8.08 10.24
C ASP A 33 -15.58 -8.79 9.37
N TYR A 34 -14.84 -9.75 9.93
CA TYR A 34 -13.84 -10.53 9.19
C TYR A 34 -14.51 -11.48 8.20
N ALA A 35 -14.39 -11.16 6.91
CA ALA A 35 -15.04 -11.88 5.81
C ALA A 35 -14.04 -12.09 4.64
N PRO A 36 -13.03 -12.97 4.79
CA PRO A 36 -11.95 -13.12 3.80
C PRO A 36 -12.46 -13.60 2.44
N VAL A 37 -13.52 -14.43 2.39
CA VAL A 37 -14.12 -14.89 1.13
C VAL A 37 -14.75 -13.73 0.35
N ASP A 38 -15.40 -12.81 1.03
CA ASP A 38 -16.02 -11.64 0.38
C ASP A 38 -14.93 -10.68 -0.14
N VAL A 39 -13.86 -10.50 0.62
CA VAL A 39 -12.68 -9.73 0.18
C VAL A 39 -12.04 -10.37 -1.06
N CYS A 40 -11.83 -11.69 -1.04
CA CYS A 40 -11.30 -12.45 -2.18
C CYS A 40 -12.18 -12.26 -3.43
N ASN A 41 -13.49 -12.45 -3.30
CA ASN A 41 -14.44 -12.28 -4.40
C ASN A 41 -14.44 -10.86 -4.95
N TRP A 42 -14.32 -9.86 -4.07
CA TRP A 42 -14.24 -8.46 -4.47
C TRP A 42 -12.94 -8.18 -5.23
N LEU A 43 -11.80 -8.62 -4.72
CA LEU A 43 -10.49 -8.45 -5.36
C LEU A 43 -10.43 -9.14 -6.73
N ASN A 44 -10.96 -10.37 -6.86
CA ASN A 44 -10.97 -11.10 -8.13
C ASN A 44 -11.78 -10.39 -9.22
N ARG A 45 -12.83 -9.64 -8.87
CA ARG A 45 -13.52 -8.76 -9.83
C ARG A 45 -12.64 -7.63 -10.35
N HIS A 46 -11.63 -7.19 -9.58
CA HIS A 46 -10.72 -6.09 -9.90
C HIS A 46 -9.32 -6.58 -10.35
N LYS A 47 -9.11 -7.89 -10.51
CA LYS A 47 -7.80 -8.52 -10.76
C LYS A 47 -6.95 -7.89 -11.87
N LYS A 48 -7.58 -7.31 -12.90
CA LYS A 48 -6.86 -6.71 -14.04
C LYS A 48 -6.11 -5.44 -13.70
N MET A 49 -6.49 -4.75 -12.63
CA MET A 49 -5.86 -3.51 -12.18
C MET A 49 -4.94 -3.73 -10.96
N ILE A 50 -4.87 -4.96 -10.42
CA ILE A 50 -4.14 -5.24 -9.19
C ILE A 50 -2.67 -5.53 -9.48
N VAL A 51 -1.79 -4.86 -8.74
CA VAL A 51 -0.39 -5.20 -8.52
C VAL A 51 -0.22 -5.49 -7.05
N ALA A 52 0.22 -6.71 -6.70
CA ALA A 52 0.34 -7.12 -5.32
C ALA A 52 1.72 -7.66 -4.98
N VAL A 53 2.09 -7.53 -3.71
CA VAL A 53 3.27 -8.18 -3.12
C VAL A 53 2.85 -8.97 -1.88
N ARG A 54 3.63 -9.99 -1.55
CA ARG A 54 3.38 -10.89 -0.43
C ARG A 54 3.61 -10.20 0.91
N GLY A 55 2.65 -10.33 1.81
CA GLY A 55 2.82 -10.07 3.23
C GLY A 55 3.36 -11.27 4.00
N ASN A 56 3.64 -11.08 5.29
CA ASN A 56 4.14 -12.16 6.13
C ASN A 56 3.04 -13.16 6.55
N CYS A 57 1.78 -12.83 6.36
CA CYS A 57 0.65 -13.71 6.64
C CYS A 57 0.04 -14.36 5.39
N ASP A 58 0.42 -13.92 4.19
CA ASP A 58 -0.08 -14.50 2.94
C ASP A 58 0.57 -15.87 2.67
N SER A 59 -0.24 -16.80 2.17
CA SER A 59 0.14 -18.20 1.95
C SER A 59 -0.25 -18.70 0.56
N GLU A 60 0.20 -19.91 0.21
CA GLU A 60 -0.23 -20.59 -1.02
C GLU A 60 -1.74 -20.81 -1.07
N VAL A 61 -2.40 -20.93 0.08
CA VAL A 61 -3.87 -21.06 0.14
C VAL A 61 -4.54 -19.76 -0.29
N ASP A 62 -4.01 -18.62 0.13
CA ASP A 62 -4.52 -17.31 -0.31
C ASP A 62 -4.30 -17.13 -1.81
N GLN A 63 -3.12 -17.49 -2.32
CA GLN A 63 -2.83 -17.46 -3.75
C GLN A 63 -3.75 -18.38 -4.56
N ALA A 64 -4.14 -19.53 -4.03
CA ALA A 64 -5.05 -20.45 -4.72
C ALA A 64 -6.47 -19.87 -4.86
N MET A 65 -6.85 -18.92 -4.01
CA MET A 65 -8.15 -18.23 -4.06
C MET A 65 -8.12 -16.96 -4.88
N LEU A 66 -6.98 -16.28 -4.95
CA LEU A 66 -6.81 -14.99 -5.63
C LEU A 66 -6.37 -15.20 -7.08
N GLU A 67 -7.07 -14.56 -8.02
CA GLU A 67 -6.87 -14.70 -9.47
C GLU A 67 -5.83 -13.71 -10.03
N PHE A 68 -4.93 -13.19 -9.19
CA PHE A 68 -3.79 -12.35 -9.55
C PHE A 68 -2.55 -12.79 -8.76
N PRO A 69 -1.32 -12.55 -9.26
CA PRO A 69 -0.10 -12.92 -8.55
C PRO A 69 0.02 -12.18 -7.21
N LEU A 70 0.29 -12.92 -6.12
CA LEU A 70 0.46 -12.38 -4.77
C LEU A 70 1.85 -12.67 -4.18
N MET A 71 2.49 -13.77 -4.56
CA MET A 71 3.58 -14.38 -3.80
C MET A 71 4.98 -13.78 -4.06
N ALA A 72 5.08 -12.61 -4.71
CA ALA A 72 6.34 -11.90 -4.87
C ALA A 72 6.68 -11.10 -3.60
N ASP A 73 7.88 -11.26 -3.05
CA ASP A 73 8.32 -10.52 -1.85
C ASP A 73 8.44 -9.01 -2.10
N TYR A 74 8.67 -8.62 -3.34
CA TYR A 74 8.68 -7.23 -3.80
C TYR A 74 8.32 -7.13 -5.28
N SER A 75 7.98 -5.93 -5.70
CA SER A 75 7.76 -5.58 -7.10
C SER A 75 8.24 -4.15 -7.38
N THR A 76 8.36 -3.80 -8.64
CA THR A 76 8.68 -2.43 -9.06
C THR A 76 7.61 -1.92 -10.00
N LEU A 77 7.14 -0.70 -9.75
CA LEU A 77 6.17 -0.02 -10.59
C LEU A 77 6.78 1.31 -11.06
N LEU A 78 6.69 1.58 -12.36
CA LEU A 78 7.08 2.86 -12.96
C LEU A 78 5.83 3.62 -13.36
N VAL A 79 5.65 4.83 -12.78
CA VAL A 79 4.52 5.71 -13.06
C VAL A 79 5.05 7.14 -13.18
N ASP A 80 4.75 7.82 -14.27
CA ASP A 80 5.13 9.22 -14.54
C ASP A 80 6.64 9.51 -14.34
N GLY A 81 7.49 8.51 -14.63
CA GLY A 81 8.93 8.61 -14.43
C GLY A 81 9.41 8.40 -13.00
N TYR A 82 8.52 8.13 -12.06
CA TYR A 82 8.86 7.73 -10.69
C TYR A 82 8.91 6.21 -10.56
N LYS A 83 9.90 5.72 -9.82
CA LYS A 83 10.06 4.30 -9.53
C LYS A 83 9.60 4.00 -8.10
N PHE A 84 8.55 3.20 -7.99
CA PHE A 84 8.03 2.68 -6.74
C PHE A 84 8.61 1.29 -6.50
N PHE A 85 9.31 1.10 -5.40
CA PHE A 85 9.67 -0.21 -4.89
C PHE A 85 8.57 -0.65 -3.93
N LEU A 86 7.81 -1.65 -4.32
CA LEU A 86 6.67 -2.18 -3.57
C LEU A 86 7.12 -3.35 -2.71
N THR A 87 6.84 -3.33 -1.43
CA THR A 87 7.14 -4.41 -0.48
C THR A 87 6.11 -4.42 0.64
N HIS A 88 5.99 -5.53 1.36
CA HIS A 88 5.13 -5.54 2.54
C HIS A 88 5.70 -4.72 3.72
N GLY A 89 7.01 -4.73 3.92
CA GLY A 89 7.64 -3.98 5.01
C GLY A 89 8.25 -4.85 6.13
N HIS A 90 8.06 -6.17 6.09
CA HIS A 90 8.68 -7.08 7.08
C HIS A 90 10.15 -7.40 6.75
N HIS A 91 10.56 -7.28 5.49
CA HIS A 91 11.95 -7.42 5.06
C HIS A 91 12.59 -6.07 4.79
N TYR A 92 11.95 -5.24 3.93
CA TYR A 92 12.43 -3.91 3.57
C TYR A 92 11.53 -2.83 4.15
N HIS A 93 12.12 -1.87 4.84
CA HIS A 93 11.45 -0.76 5.53
C HIS A 93 12.45 0.41 5.75
N PRO A 94 12.06 1.58 6.24
CA PRO A 94 12.97 2.72 6.43
C PRO A 94 14.20 2.47 7.32
N GLY A 95 14.26 1.38 8.08
CA GLY A 95 15.46 0.93 8.82
C GLY A 95 16.33 -0.09 8.08
N HIS A 96 15.86 -0.61 6.93
CA HIS A 96 16.56 -1.60 6.11
C HIS A 96 16.08 -1.48 4.67
N PHE A 97 16.68 -0.54 3.93
CA PHE A 97 16.34 -0.31 2.52
C PHE A 97 16.87 -1.42 1.60
N PRO A 98 16.12 -1.78 0.55
CA PRO A 98 16.69 -2.51 -0.57
C PRO A 98 17.68 -1.61 -1.33
N PRO A 99 18.47 -2.14 -2.29
CA PRO A 99 19.22 -1.32 -3.20
C PRO A 99 18.29 -0.38 -4.00
N MET A 100 18.32 0.90 -3.67
CA MET A 100 17.50 1.95 -4.28
C MET A 100 18.35 3.15 -4.69
N GLY A 101 17.91 3.86 -5.73
CA GLY A 101 18.52 5.11 -6.17
C GLY A 101 17.83 6.33 -5.57
N SER A 102 18.52 7.48 -5.59
CA SER A 102 17.96 8.77 -5.18
C SER A 102 16.65 9.05 -5.93
N GLY A 103 15.63 9.52 -5.24
CA GLY A 103 14.31 9.84 -5.80
C GLY A 103 13.37 8.65 -5.98
N GLU A 104 13.78 7.44 -5.62
CA GLU A 104 12.88 6.29 -5.63
C GLU A 104 11.97 6.26 -4.39
N ILE A 105 10.80 5.64 -4.53
CA ILE A 105 9.76 5.59 -3.50
C ILE A 105 9.69 4.17 -2.94
N LEU A 106 10.01 3.99 -1.65
CA LEU A 106 9.76 2.76 -0.92
C LEU A 106 8.31 2.75 -0.44
N SER A 107 7.46 1.96 -1.09
CA SER A 107 6.07 1.72 -0.67
C SER A 107 6.00 0.46 0.17
N TYR A 108 5.60 0.59 1.44
CA TYR A 108 5.59 -0.52 2.40
C TYR A 108 4.36 -0.47 3.31
N GLY A 109 3.98 -1.62 3.89
CA GLY A 109 2.89 -1.79 4.84
C GLY A 109 3.35 -2.27 6.20
N HIS A 110 2.83 -3.39 6.67
CA HIS A 110 3.20 -4.17 7.85
C HIS A 110 3.01 -3.47 9.21
N THR A 111 3.39 -2.22 9.33
CA THR A 111 3.28 -1.49 10.62
C THR A 111 1.85 -1.09 10.96
N HIS A 112 0.97 -0.99 9.97
CA HIS A 112 -0.40 -0.46 10.04
C HIS A 112 -0.46 1.02 10.49
N ILE A 113 0.66 1.74 10.38
CA ILE A 113 0.78 3.14 10.75
C ILE A 113 1.13 3.92 9.48
N PRO A 114 0.33 4.92 9.09
CA PRO A 114 0.63 5.73 7.92
C PRO A 114 1.94 6.50 8.10
N HIS A 115 2.71 6.57 7.03
CA HIS A 115 3.98 7.32 6.99
C HIS A 115 4.22 7.85 5.58
N LEU A 116 4.59 9.10 5.47
CA LEU A 116 4.95 9.74 4.21
C LEU A 116 6.00 10.81 4.48
N ALA A 117 7.24 10.56 4.06
CA ALA A 117 8.36 11.46 4.29
C ALA A 117 9.50 11.23 3.29
N VAL A 118 10.25 12.28 2.99
CA VAL A 118 11.59 12.15 2.43
C VAL A 118 12.52 11.70 3.55
N VAL A 119 13.27 10.65 3.31
CA VAL A 119 14.20 10.03 4.27
C VAL A 119 15.65 10.10 3.74
N ALA A 120 16.54 9.29 4.25
CA ALA A 120 17.96 9.31 3.86
C ALA A 120 18.16 9.22 2.33
N GLU A 121 19.17 9.91 1.81
CA GLU A 121 19.58 9.87 0.39
C GLU A 121 18.48 10.25 -0.62
N ASN A 122 17.57 11.14 -0.23
CA ASN A 122 16.43 11.59 -1.03
C ASN A 122 15.47 10.46 -1.43
N LEU A 123 15.40 9.39 -0.66
CA LEU A 123 14.38 8.36 -0.81
C LEU A 123 13.08 8.82 -0.19
N VAL A 124 11.97 8.45 -0.79
CA VAL A 124 10.64 8.66 -0.21
C VAL A 124 10.18 7.37 0.46
N ALA A 125 9.83 7.44 1.74
CA ALA A 125 9.19 6.34 2.46
C ALA A 125 7.69 6.58 2.50
N PHE A 126 6.91 5.61 1.98
CA PHE A 126 5.47 5.71 1.86
C PHE A 126 4.78 4.47 2.43
N ASN A 127 4.02 4.66 3.49
CA ASN A 127 3.15 3.64 4.08
C ASN A 127 1.71 4.17 4.10
N PRO A 128 0.77 3.52 3.44
CA PRO A 128 -0.62 3.99 3.37
C PRO A 128 -1.40 3.77 4.67
N GLY A 129 -0.83 3.10 5.67
CA GLY A 129 -1.54 2.69 6.88
C GLY A 129 -2.24 1.34 6.71
N SER A 130 -3.45 1.21 7.22
CA SER A 130 -4.25 -0.02 7.12
C SER A 130 -5.73 0.29 6.93
N LEU A 131 -6.37 -0.45 6.03
CA LEU A 131 -7.81 -0.37 5.79
C LEU A 131 -8.63 -0.99 6.94
N SER A 132 -8.12 -2.07 7.55
CA SER A 132 -8.89 -2.90 8.47
C SER A 132 -8.38 -2.86 9.92
N LEU A 133 -7.06 -2.71 10.12
CA LEU A 133 -6.42 -2.82 11.44
C LEU A 133 -5.44 -1.67 11.69
N PRO A 134 -5.89 -0.41 11.66
CA PRO A 134 -5.01 0.72 11.97
C PRO A 134 -4.46 0.61 13.40
N LYS A 135 -3.23 1.06 13.60
CA LYS A 135 -2.52 1.08 14.89
C LYS A 135 -2.19 2.51 15.32
N ALA A 136 -1.69 2.66 16.55
CA ALA A 136 -1.28 3.93 17.12
C ALA A 136 -2.39 5.01 17.11
N SER A 137 -3.65 4.60 17.33
CA SER A 137 -4.83 5.48 17.28
C SER A 137 -5.03 6.22 15.95
N MET A 138 -4.39 5.73 14.88
CA MET A 138 -4.61 6.26 13.54
C MET A 138 -5.94 5.75 12.96
N PRO A 139 -6.63 6.53 12.14
CA PRO A 139 -7.81 6.06 11.43
C PRO A 139 -7.44 5.05 10.33
N ALA A 140 -8.44 4.28 9.87
CA ALA A 140 -8.30 3.47 8.67
C ALA A 140 -7.94 4.36 7.47
N SER A 141 -6.95 3.94 6.68
CA SER A 141 -6.38 4.78 5.63
C SER A 141 -5.87 3.96 4.46
N PHE A 142 -5.68 4.64 3.35
CA PHE A 142 -5.06 4.11 2.13
C PHE A 142 -4.22 5.20 1.46
N GLY A 143 -3.39 4.78 0.51
CA GLY A 143 -2.55 5.67 -0.27
C GLY A 143 -3.19 6.04 -1.61
N ARG A 144 -2.90 7.24 -2.11
CA ARG A 144 -3.21 7.70 -3.46
C ARG A 144 -1.98 8.34 -4.07
N TYR A 145 -1.70 7.99 -5.31
CA TYR A 145 -0.78 8.69 -6.18
C TYR A 145 -1.55 9.26 -7.36
N GLU A 146 -1.35 10.51 -7.67
CA GLU A 146 -1.96 11.20 -8.80
C GLU A 146 -1.07 12.40 -9.21
N ASP A 147 -0.70 12.47 -10.49
CA ASP A 147 0.02 13.61 -11.08
C ASP A 147 1.23 14.08 -10.25
N GLY A 148 2.13 13.16 -9.86
CA GLY A 148 3.32 13.48 -9.08
C GLY A 148 3.08 13.72 -7.60
N THR A 149 1.85 13.54 -7.12
CA THR A 149 1.50 13.75 -5.71
C THR A 149 1.18 12.44 -5.02
N LEU A 150 1.82 12.20 -3.88
CA LEU A 150 1.49 11.12 -2.94
C LEU A 150 0.63 11.65 -1.80
N CYS A 151 -0.43 10.92 -1.46
CA CYS A 151 -1.28 11.23 -0.31
C CYS A 151 -1.56 9.97 0.51
N VAL A 152 -1.72 10.15 1.83
CA VAL A 152 -2.43 9.20 2.69
C VAL A 152 -3.81 9.77 2.96
N VAL A 153 -4.84 8.97 2.73
CA VAL A 153 -6.25 9.39 2.78
C VAL A 153 -6.97 8.59 3.86
N ASN A 154 -7.76 9.29 4.66
CA ASN A 154 -8.66 8.67 5.64
C ASN A 154 -9.80 7.94 4.92
N LEU A 155 -9.97 6.65 5.20
CA LEU A 155 -10.97 5.80 4.54
C LEU A 155 -12.41 6.25 4.80
N ASP A 156 -12.69 6.79 5.98
CA ASP A 156 -14.05 7.15 6.38
C ASP A 156 -14.47 8.53 5.87
N SER A 157 -13.57 9.51 5.96
CA SER A 157 -13.87 10.89 5.58
C SER A 157 -13.46 11.27 4.17
N GLY A 158 -12.57 10.51 3.53
CA GLY A 158 -11.97 10.85 2.24
C GLY A 158 -10.98 12.03 2.30
N GLN A 159 -10.65 12.53 3.50
CA GLN A 159 -9.73 13.64 3.67
C GLN A 159 -8.27 13.20 3.58
N GLU A 160 -7.43 14.02 2.98
CA GLU A 160 -5.98 13.85 2.99
C GLU A 160 -5.43 14.04 4.41
N MET A 161 -4.71 13.05 4.91
CA MET A 161 -4.03 13.07 6.20
C MET A 161 -2.58 13.50 6.07
N MET A 162 -1.95 13.08 4.95
CA MET A 162 -0.56 13.40 4.59
C MET A 162 -0.50 13.66 3.09
N ARG A 163 0.39 14.56 2.69
CA ARG A 163 0.62 14.91 1.28
C ARG A 163 2.08 15.18 1.02
N LEU A 164 2.60 14.71 -0.10
CA LEU A 164 3.95 14.99 -0.60
C LEU A 164 3.89 15.21 -2.11
N ASP A 165 4.41 16.34 -2.56
CA ASP A 165 4.58 16.66 -3.97
C ASP A 165 5.99 16.24 -4.40
N LEU A 166 6.08 15.22 -5.23
CA LEU A 166 7.35 14.62 -5.64
C LEU A 166 8.16 15.54 -6.55
N GLU A 167 7.52 16.39 -7.36
CA GLU A 167 8.23 17.35 -8.23
C GLU A 167 8.91 18.45 -7.40
N LEU A 168 8.25 18.96 -6.37
CA LEU A 168 8.83 19.93 -5.45
C LEU A 168 10.01 19.33 -4.67
N GLU A 169 9.90 18.08 -4.26
CA GLU A 169 11.01 17.39 -3.59
C GLU A 169 12.17 17.13 -4.56
N LYS A 170 11.89 16.63 -5.77
CA LYS A 170 12.91 16.36 -6.81
C LYS A 170 13.76 17.59 -7.12
N SER A 171 13.19 18.79 -7.12
CA SER A 171 13.94 20.04 -7.33
C SER A 171 14.99 20.32 -6.24
N LYS A 172 14.89 19.67 -5.08
CA LYS A 172 15.83 19.79 -3.96
C LYS A 172 16.96 18.73 -4.00
N TRP A 173 16.86 17.75 -4.90
CA TRP A 173 17.79 16.62 -4.99
C TRP A 173 18.96 16.88 -5.97
N VAL A 174 19.05 18.09 -6.55
CA VAL A 174 20.08 18.52 -7.50
C VAL A 174 21.24 19.23 -6.77
#